data_0c4cf20df46c6dfc0c6ab2a0f817241f
#
_entry.id   0c4cf20df46c6dfc0c6ab2a0f817241f
#
_cell.length_a   1.000
_cell.length_b   1.000
_cell.length_c   1.000
_cell.angle_alpha   90.00
_cell.angle_beta   90.00
_cell.angle_gamma   90.00
#
_symmetry.space_group_name_H-M   'P 1'
#
loop_
_entity.id
_entity.type
_entity.pdbx_description
1 polymer ?
#
loop_
_entity_poly.entity_id
_entity_poly.type
_entity_poly.pdbx_seq_one_letter_code
_entity_poly.pdbx_strand_id
1 'polypeptide(L)'
;MAKIDMTRNAWRVAMALVATMALGSTQVSAQGLVDRARMLTDRGPASFEVWAHQRSNAITSATLDAFYTGGFLTSDFLNRVLADHPEMATAGLEVGWSKRWSTRPFIKDQWSLTWSVGSDILTRAQWRQDLFALTFIGNAPSVGRQMALSGTGVRLGAFNRVSVGLEQAKSRQRIELSLVQRVAGAEWGIPYGTFLVSEGVDSMEVVMQTYASASVDNLPQDGGFSFGQIMPAYGFGVSGSLPLISDNRPLQLELEFRDVGMLWEPPGGQFAMVDTSLFTTGLPIPIAAYLDDNYVAEPGLTIQNVLDGNTGYEDVVFHTDSAVGRVLMLPSRLNAKLSYWPYDEFMMKAAVRAGNWMPQPELTMGVGWMPDARFAFGLDFRTGGWGQSRPALWLDWRITKKRILSLDIDDPLGFMWRQDMAADTYGRGFHLTLRRIPGEDKWTRLMGLDRARAFGQSGRRPGPSTRNM
;
A
#
# COMPACT_ATOMS: atom_id res chain seq x y z
N MET A 1 -11.90 13.95 -29.21
CA MET A 1 -10.59 13.29 -28.99
C MET A 1 -10.81 11.88 -28.50
N ALA A 2 -10.39 10.86 -29.23
CA ALA A 2 -10.63 9.47 -28.86
C ALA A 2 -9.78 9.11 -27.63
N LYS A 3 -10.39 8.77 -26.50
CA LYS A 3 -9.73 8.12 -25.39
C LYS A 3 -9.20 6.77 -25.90
N ILE A 4 -7.91 6.67 -26.13
CA ILE A 4 -7.25 5.41 -26.45
C ILE A 4 -7.41 4.52 -25.23
N ASP A 5 -8.11 3.42 -25.42
CA ASP A 5 -8.38 2.41 -24.41
C ASP A 5 -7.08 1.64 -24.10
N MET A 6 -6.17 2.31 -23.37
CA MET A 6 -4.83 1.80 -23.05
C MET A 6 -4.87 0.51 -22.23
N THR A 7 -5.93 0.27 -21.49
CA THR A 7 -6.07 -0.95 -20.68
C THR A 7 -6.26 -2.19 -21.56
N ARG A 8 -7.06 -2.07 -22.62
CA ARG A 8 -7.34 -3.17 -23.56
C ARG A 8 -6.14 -3.53 -24.43
N ASN A 9 -5.32 -2.55 -24.78
CA ASN A 9 -4.10 -2.75 -25.55
C ASN A 9 -2.94 -3.25 -24.68
N ALA A 10 -2.83 -2.83 -23.43
CA ALA A 10 -1.84 -3.34 -22.48
C ALA A 10 -2.02 -4.84 -22.22
N TRP A 11 -3.27 -5.34 -22.11
CA TRP A 11 -3.56 -6.76 -21.99
C TRP A 11 -3.16 -7.58 -23.23
N ARG A 12 -3.38 -7.04 -24.43
CA ARG A 12 -2.99 -7.71 -25.69
C ARG A 12 -1.47 -7.78 -25.84
N VAL A 13 -0.76 -6.73 -25.46
CA VAL A 13 0.72 -6.69 -25.47
C VAL A 13 1.27 -7.65 -24.42
N ALA A 14 0.67 -7.71 -23.22
CA ALA A 14 1.07 -8.63 -22.16
C ALA A 14 0.85 -10.10 -22.56
N MET A 15 -0.28 -10.42 -23.17
CA MET A 15 -0.57 -11.78 -23.66
C MET A 15 0.32 -12.16 -24.84
N ALA A 16 0.63 -11.24 -25.75
CA ALA A 16 1.56 -11.48 -26.86
C ALA A 16 2.98 -11.70 -26.35
N LEU A 17 3.44 -10.93 -25.35
CA LEU A 17 4.73 -11.12 -24.68
C LEU A 17 4.82 -12.49 -23.99
N VAL A 18 3.80 -12.89 -23.26
CA VAL A 18 3.72 -14.21 -22.60
C VAL A 18 3.73 -15.35 -23.64
N ALA A 19 3.02 -15.19 -24.77
CA ALA A 19 2.99 -16.17 -25.85
C ALA A 19 4.34 -16.28 -26.59
N THR A 20 5.02 -15.15 -26.80
CA THR A 20 6.35 -15.10 -27.45
C THR A 20 7.43 -15.71 -26.55
N MET A 21 7.30 -15.56 -25.22
CA MET A 21 8.18 -16.20 -24.23
C MET A 21 8.09 -17.72 -24.22
N ALA A 22 6.94 -18.28 -24.57
CA ALA A 22 6.74 -19.74 -24.57
C ALA A 22 7.45 -20.44 -25.74
N LEU A 23 7.88 -19.71 -26.78
CA LEU A 23 8.37 -20.28 -28.04
C LEU A 23 9.90 -20.24 -28.24
N GLY A 24 10.66 -19.58 -27.36
CA GLY A 24 12.11 -19.35 -27.53
C GLY A 24 13.00 -20.00 -26.48
N SER A 25 12.99 -21.32 -26.31
CA SER A 25 13.90 -21.97 -25.36
C SER A 25 15.20 -22.43 -26.04
N THR A 26 16.23 -21.60 -25.96
CA THR A 26 17.62 -22.05 -26.09
C THR A 26 18.08 -22.65 -24.76
N GLN A 27 18.80 -23.77 -24.82
CA GLN A 27 19.35 -24.46 -23.64
C GLN A 27 20.35 -23.54 -22.92
N VAL A 28 19.88 -22.87 -21.88
CA VAL A 28 20.71 -22.13 -20.92
C VAL A 28 21.14 -23.09 -19.81
N SER A 29 22.38 -22.98 -19.35
CA SER A 29 22.86 -23.83 -18.26
C SER A 29 22.02 -23.55 -16.99
N ALA A 30 21.15 -24.50 -16.64
CA ALA A 30 20.16 -24.35 -15.56
C ALA A 30 20.76 -24.00 -14.20
N GLN A 31 22.01 -24.33 -13.96
CA GLN A 31 22.69 -24.14 -12.67
C GLN A 31 23.05 -22.69 -12.37
N GLY A 32 23.51 -21.93 -13.38
CA GLY A 32 23.80 -20.47 -13.22
C GLY A 32 22.53 -19.65 -12.98
N LEU A 33 21.43 -20.04 -13.60
CA LEU A 33 20.12 -19.40 -13.46
C LEU A 33 19.50 -19.58 -12.08
N VAL A 34 19.55 -20.80 -11.53
CA VAL A 34 19.02 -21.11 -10.20
C VAL A 34 19.77 -20.31 -9.13
N ASP A 35 21.09 -20.14 -9.26
CA ASP A 35 21.89 -19.39 -8.31
C ASP A 35 21.60 -17.88 -8.40
N ARG A 36 21.34 -17.33 -9.59
CA ARG A 36 20.96 -15.93 -9.79
C ARG A 36 19.51 -15.67 -9.35
N ALA A 37 18.59 -16.54 -9.67
CA ALA A 37 17.21 -16.48 -9.20
C ALA A 37 17.15 -16.50 -7.66
N ARG A 38 17.93 -17.34 -7.02
CA ARG A 38 18.06 -17.40 -5.56
C ARG A 38 18.63 -16.12 -4.97
N MET A 39 19.57 -15.46 -5.64
CA MET A 39 20.09 -14.17 -5.18
C MET A 39 19.00 -13.09 -5.07
N LEU A 40 18.09 -13.04 -6.01
CA LEU A 40 17.00 -12.04 -6.02
C LEU A 40 15.87 -12.38 -5.05
N THR A 41 15.67 -13.65 -4.75
CA THR A 41 14.52 -14.13 -3.96
C THR A 41 14.91 -14.63 -2.57
N ASP A 42 16.19 -14.96 -2.35
CA ASP A 42 16.65 -15.48 -1.07
C ASP A 42 16.61 -14.40 0.02
N ARG A 43 15.59 -14.46 0.86
CA ARG A 43 15.41 -13.54 1.99
C ARG A 43 16.49 -13.69 3.07
N GLY A 44 17.35 -14.71 2.95
CA GLY A 44 18.46 -14.95 3.87
C GLY A 44 18.05 -15.16 5.34
N PRO A 45 19.03 -15.50 6.21
CA PRO A 45 18.78 -15.79 7.63
C PRO A 45 18.42 -14.56 8.46
N ALA A 46 18.59 -13.36 7.93
CA ALA A 46 18.17 -12.13 8.57
C ALA A 46 17.88 -11.06 7.52
N SER A 47 16.79 -10.33 7.70
CA SER A 47 16.45 -9.15 6.90
C SER A 47 15.99 -8.00 7.79
N PHE A 48 16.26 -6.80 7.34
CA PHE A 48 15.69 -5.57 7.86
C PHE A 48 15.07 -4.81 6.68
N GLU A 49 13.84 -4.39 6.82
CA GLU A 49 13.05 -3.75 5.78
C GLU A 49 12.43 -2.47 6.31
N VAL A 50 12.43 -1.41 5.51
CA VAL A 50 11.74 -0.15 5.76
C VAL A 50 11.04 0.24 4.49
N TRP A 51 9.80 0.68 4.61
CA TRP A 51 9.03 1.16 3.47
C TRP A 51 8.20 2.38 3.82
N ALA A 52 7.99 3.22 2.83
CA ALA A 52 7.04 4.31 2.87
C ALA A 52 6.44 4.48 1.47
N HIS A 53 5.14 4.35 1.36
CA HIS A 53 4.39 4.48 0.11
C HIS A 53 3.20 5.38 0.32
N GLN A 54 3.12 6.43 -0.45
CA GLN A 54 1.97 7.32 -0.55
C GLN A 54 1.45 7.29 -1.98
N ARG A 55 0.17 7.02 -2.18
CA ARG A 55 -0.42 6.82 -3.50
C ARG A 55 -1.85 7.34 -3.53
N SER A 56 -2.27 7.86 -4.68
CA SER A 56 -3.65 8.27 -4.95
C SER A 56 -3.98 8.03 -6.41
N ASN A 57 -5.26 7.93 -6.74
CA ASN A 57 -5.72 7.95 -8.13
C ASN A 57 -6.29 9.32 -8.55
N ALA A 58 -6.29 10.31 -7.64
CA ALA A 58 -6.91 11.62 -7.85
C ALA A 58 -5.99 12.79 -7.48
N ILE A 59 -5.23 12.65 -6.39
CA ILE A 59 -4.39 13.73 -5.88
C ILE A 59 -2.96 13.53 -6.37
N THR A 60 -2.44 14.48 -7.13
CA THR A 60 -1.06 14.44 -7.64
C THR A 60 -0.06 14.75 -6.53
N SER A 61 1.19 14.34 -6.74
CA SER A 61 2.30 14.68 -5.84
C SER A 61 2.49 16.19 -5.71
N ALA A 62 2.30 16.94 -6.79
CA ALA A 62 2.35 18.40 -6.77
C ALA A 62 1.25 19.02 -5.91
N THR A 63 0.04 18.46 -5.95
CA THR A 63 -1.08 18.91 -5.09
C THR A 63 -0.72 18.70 -3.62
N LEU A 64 -0.20 17.53 -3.27
CA LEU A 64 0.20 17.23 -1.89
C LEU A 64 1.34 18.11 -1.42
N ASP A 65 2.35 18.33 -2.25
CA ASP A 65 3.46 19.21 -1.90
C ASP A 65 2.98 20.66 -1.66
N ALA A 66 2.01 21.15 -2.45
CA ALA A 66 1.40 22.45 -2.21
C ALA A 66 0.69 22.53 -0.85
N PHE A 67 0.00 21.46 -0.42
CA PHE A 67 -0.59 21.39 0.93
C PHE A 67 0.47 21.40 2.03
N TYR A 68 1.52 20.60 1.91
CA TYR A 68 2.56 20.51 2.94
C TYR A 68 3.44 21.74 3.05
N THR A 69 3.68 22.42 1.93
CA THR A 69 4.55 23.61 1.90
C THR A 69 3.79 24.93 2.09
N GLY A 70 2.46 24.87 2.23
CA GLY A 70 1.61 26.08 2.31
C GLY A 70 1.51 26.81 0.98
N GLY A 71 1.59 26.10 -0.15
CA GLY A 71 1.46 26.65 -1.49
C GLY A 71 0.05 27.16 -1.78
N PHE A 72 -0.04 28.11 -2.71
CA PHE A 72 -1.31 28.72 -3.09
C PHE A 72 -2.04 27.80 -4.09
N LEU A 73 -3.23 27.34 -3.74
CA LEU A 73 -4.10 26.56 -4.62
C LEU A 73 -4.98 27.54 -5.44
N THR A 74 -4.56 27.83 -6.65
CA THR A 74 -5.34 28.70 -7.55
C THR A 74 -6.58 27.97 -8.07
N SER A 75 -7.62 28.74 -8.42
CA SER A 75 -8.85 28.17 -9.01
C SER A 75 -8.56 27.35 -10.27
N ASP A 76 -7.65 27.81 -11.14
CA ASP A 76 -7.26 27.10 -12.35
C ASP A 76 -6.57 25.76 -12.03
N PHE A 77 -5.76 25.71 -10.97
CA PHE A 77 -5.13 24.50 -10.50
C PHE A 77 -6.19 23.51 -9.98
N LEU A 78 -7.10 23.95 -9.13
CA LEU A 78 -8.16 23.13 -8.57
C LEU A 78 -9.12 22.61 -9.65
N ASN A 79 -9.47 23.41 -10.63
CA ASN A 79 -10.30 23.02 -11.76
C ASN A 79 -9.62 21.93 -12.61
N ARG A 80 -8.28 21.99 -12.82
CA ARG A 80 -7.54 20.93 -13.50
C ARG A 80 -7.56 19.63 -12.71
N VAL A 81 -7.30 19.71 -11.40
CA VAL A 81 -7.38 18.53 -10.52
C VAL A 81 -8.77 17.92 -10.56
N LEU A 82 -9.83 18.73 -10.54
CA LEU A 82 -11.21 18.27 -10.63
C LEU A 82 -11.53 17.61 -11.98
N ALA A 83 -11.01 18.16 -13.09
CA ALA A 83 -11.25 17.62 -14.43
C ALA A 83 -10.69 16.19 -14.61
N ASP A 84 -9.56 15.89 -13.97
CA ASP A 84 -8.91 14.58 -14.00
C ASP A 84 -9.34 13.66 -12.84
N HIS A 85 -10.17 14.18 -11.92
CA HIS A 85 -10.60 13.46 -10.73
C HIS A 85 -11.59 12.36 -11.10
N PRO A 86 -11.36 11.09 -10.70
CA PRO A 86 -12.32 10.02 -10.93
C PRO A 86 -13.58 10.21 -10.07
N GLU A 87 -14.69 9.63 -10.47
CA GLU A 87 -15.94 9.68 -9.71
C GLU A 87 -15.74 9.23 -8.24
N MET A 88 -14.97 8.17 -8.04
CA MET A 88 -14.53 7.71 -6.72
C MET A 88 -13.00 7.78 -6.64
N ALA A 89 -12.51 8.69 -5.86
CA ALA A 89 -11.09 8.84 -5.56
C ALA A 89 -10.66 7.93 -4.41
N THR A 90 -9.40 7.54 -4.45
CA THR A 90 -8.77 6.77 -3.39
C THR A 90 -7.37 7.29 -3.11
N ALA A 91 -6.97 7.21 -1.84
CA ALA A 91 -5.60 7.44 -1.43
C ALA A 91 -5.20 6.43 -0.35
N GLY A 92 -3.92 6.11 -0.30
CA GLY A 92 -3.34 5.24 0.71
C GLY A 92 -1.96 5.68 1.13
N LEU A 93 -1.67 5.48 2.41
CA LEU A 93 -0.35 5.62 3.00
C LEU A 93 0.02 4.32 3.69
N GLU A 94 1.18 3.80 3.38
CA GLU A 94 1.77 2.64 4.04
C GLU A 94 3.18 3.00 4.46
N VAL A 95 3.44 3.07 5.76
CA VAL A 95 4.77 3.31 6.33
C VAL A 95 5.06 2.23 7.33
N GLY A 96 6.26 1.65 7.30
CA GLY A 96 6.59 0.65 8.28
C GLY A 96 8.02 0.15 8.20
N TRP A 97 8.30 -0.73 9.12
CA TRP A 97 9.56 -1.46 9.16
C TRP A 97 9.35 -2.88 9.66
N SER A 98 10.21 -3.78 9.28
CA SER A 98 10.26 -5.12 9.84
C SER A 98 11.69 -5.62 9.96
N LYS A 99 11.91 -6.47 10.94
CA LYS A 99 13.18 -7.17 11.12
C LYS A 99 12.91 -8.64 11.39
N ARG A 100 13.59 -9.49 10.64
CA ARG A 100 13.45 -10.94 10.73
C ARG A 100 14.80 -11.59 10.97
N TRP A 101 14.74 -12.72 11.69
CA TRP A 101 15.86 -13.62 11.92
C TRP A 101 15.43 -15.06 11.71
N SER A 102 16.34 -15.91 11.29
CA SER A 102 16.18 -17.36 11.35
C SER A 102 17.36 -18.02 12.07
N THR A 103 17.06 -19.09 12.76
CA THR A 103 18.08 -19.94 13.38
C THR A 103 18.85 -20.73 12.31
N ARG A 104 19.87 -21.42 12.72
CA ARG A 104 20.45 -22.48 11.89
C ARG A 104 19.43 -23.59 11.74
N PRO A 105 19.44 -24.32 10.58
CA PRO A 105 18.56 -25.45 10.42
C PRO A 105 18.76 -26.49 11.53
N PHE A 106 17.66 -27.02 12.01
CA PHE A 106 17.56 -28.11 12.95
C PHE A 106 16.60 -29.16 12.37
N ILE A 107 16.27 -30.25 13.05
CA ILE A 107 15.46 -31.35 12.51
C ILE A 107 16.03 -31.85 11.18
N LYS A 108 17.11 -32.64 11.25
CA LYS A 108 17.81 -33.22 10.07
C LYS A 108 18.29 -32.16 9.08
N ASP A 109 18.66 -30.96 9.57
CA ASP A 109 19.12 -29.81 8.78
C ASP A 109 18.12 -29.31 7.73
N GLN A 110 16.82 -29.56 7.91
CA GLN A 110 15.79 -29.19 6.95
C GLN A 110 14.96 -27.98 7.35
N TRP A 111 14.81 -27.71 8.63
CA TRP A 111 13.93 -26.65 9.14
C TRP A 111 14.68 -25.64 10.00
N SER A 112 14.36 -24.37 9.82
CA SER A 112 14.84 -23.25 10.64
C SER A 112 13.67 -22.63 11.36
N LEU A 113 13.86 -22.23 12.61
CA LEU A 113 12.93 -21.39 13.32
C LEU A 113 13.11 -19.96 12.85
N THR A 114 12.03 -19.27 12.51
CA THR A 114 12.01 -17.87 12.14
C THR A 114 11.27 -17.04 13.18
N TRP A 115 11.72 -15.83 13.37
CA TRP A 115 11.03 -14.81 14.15
C TRP A 115 11.11 -13.47 13.45
N SER A 116 10.07 -12.69 13.61
CA SER A 116 10.07 -11.33 13.10
C SER A 116 9.38 -10.38 14.06
N VAL A 117 9.81 -9.13 14.02
CA VAL A 117 9.14 -8.00 14.67
C VAL A 117 8.99 -6.89 13.66
N GLY A 118 7.96 -6.10 13.79
CA GLY A 118 7.73 -4.98 12.90
C GLY A 118 6.58 -4.09 13.35
N SER A 119 6.53 -2.93 12.74
CA SER A 119 5.45 -1.97 12.94
C SER A 119 5.09 -1.35 11.61
N ASP A 120 3.81 -1.10 11.39
CA ASP A 120 3.33 -0.40 10.22
C ASP A 120 2.13 0.50 10.54
N ILE A 121 2.05 1.61 9.83
CA ILE A 121 0.94 2.54 9.81
C ILE A 121 0.30 2.41 8.43
N LEU A 122 -0.98 2.18 8.41
CA LEU A 122 -1.79 2.04 7.22
C LEU A 122 -2.89 3.08 7.25
N THR A 123 -3.05 3.80 6.14
CA THR A 123 -4.17 4.71 5.95
C THR A 123 -4.85 4.40 4.64
N ARG A 124 -6.16 4.43 4.66
CA ARG A 124 -7.01 4.36 3.48
C ARG A 124 -7.97 5.54 3.52
N ALA A 125 -8.05 6.28 2.43
CA ALA A 125 -9.06 7.29 2.19
C ALA A 125 -9.75 7.01 0.85
N GLN A 126 -11.05 7.28 0.80
CA GLN A 126 -11.82 7.28 -0.43
C GLN A 126 -12.87 8.40 -0.35
N TRP A 127 -13.13 9.06 -1.49
CA TRP A 127 -14.09 10.16 -1.53
C TRP A 127 -14.66 10.34 -2.94
N ARG A 128 -15.84 10.93 -3.01
CA ARG A 128 -16.49 11.29 -4.26
C ARG A 128 -15.89 12.56 -4.87
N GLN A 129 -15.90 12.64 -6.19
CA GLN A 129 -15.54 13.86 -6.92
C GLN A 129 -16.35 15.06 -6.44
N ASP A 130 -17.64 14.87 -6.17
CA ASP A 130 -18.52 15.91 -5.67
C ASP A 130 -18.09 16.47 -4.31
N LEU A 131 -17.57 15.60 -3.39
CA LEU A 131 -17.03 16.09 -2.12
C LEU A 131 -15.78 16.96 -2.33
N PHE A 132 -14.91 16.57 -3.26
CA PHE A 132 -13.73 17.38 -3.61
C PHE A 132 -14.16 18.74 -4.19
N ALA A 133 -15.12 18.74 -5.12
CA ALA A 133 -15.65 19.97 -5.70
C ALA A 133 -16.28 20.88 -4.63
N LEU A 134 -17.10 20.31 -3.76
CA LEU A 134 -17.75 21.06 -2.66
C LEU A 134 -16.71 21.67 -1.71
N THR A 135 -15.66 20.93 -1.37
CA THR A 135 -14.64 21.35 -0.41
C THR A 135 -13.72 22.44 -0.96
N PHE A 136 -13.30 22.35 -2.23
CA PHE A 136 -12.25 23.20 -2.78
C PHE A 136 -12.75 24.26 -3.77
N ILE A 137 -13.88 24.03 -4.41
CA ILE A 137 -14.46 24.94 -5.42
C ILE A 137 -15.71 25.60 -4.88
N GLY A 138 -16.42 24.91 -3.97
CA GLY A 138 -17.68 25.36 -3.40
C GLY A 138 -18.91 24.82 -4.16
N ASN A 139 -20.08 25.29 -3.75
CA ASN A 139 -21.35 24.80 -4.25
C ASN A 139 -21.87 25.54 -5.51
N ALA A 140 -21.33 26.70 -5.83
CA ALA A 140 -21.83 27.55 -6.91
C ALA A 140 -21.94 26.84 -8.29
N PRO A 141 -20.94 26.03 -8.72
CA PRO A 141 -21.05 25.30 -9.99
C PRO A 141 -22.08 24.16 -10.00
N SER A 142 -22.65 23.82 -8.83
CA SER A 142 -23.53 22.66 -8.63
C SER A 142 -24.96 23.07 -8.26
N VAL A 143 -25.32 24.31 -8.43
CA VAL A 143 -26.70 24.80 -8.22
C VAL A 143 -27.68 24.02 -9.10
N GLY A 144 -28.76 23.54 -8.53
CA GLY A 144 -29.77 22.71 -9.20
C GLY A 144 -29.36 21.25 -9.41
N ARG A 145 -28.12 20.86 -9.01
CA ARG A 145 -27.60 19.50 -9.14
C ARG A 145 -27.40 18.86 -7.77
N GLN A 146 -27.94 17.66 -7.60
CA GLN A 146 -27.67 16.86 -6.40
C GLN A 146 -26.22 16.30 -6.47
N MET A 147 -25.46 16.57 -5.43
CA MET A 147 -24.08 16.10 -5.26
C MET A 147 -24.08 14.84 -4.40
N ALA A 148 -23.32 13.82 -4.81
CA ALA A 148 -23.20 12.56 -4.10
C ALA A 148 -22.00 12.60 -3.14
N LEU A 149 -22.25 12.33 -1.86
CA LEU A 149 -21.23 12.23 -0.83
C LEU A 149 -21.02 10.80 -0.32
N SER A 150 -21.94 9.90 -0.67
CA SER A 150 -21.97 8.50 -0.23
C SER A 150 -20.69 7.73 -0.58
N GLY A 151 -20.25 6.86 0.33
CA GLY A 151 -19.07 6.04 0.13
C GLY A 151 -17.75 6.77 0.44
N THR A 152 -17.81 8.01 0.92
CA THR A 152 -16.63 8.72 1.43
C THR A 152 -16.21 8.13 2.77
N GLY A 153 -14.91 8.01 3.01
CA GLY A 153 -14.40 7.56 4.30
C GLY A 153 -12.89 7.51 4.39
N VAL A 154 -12.41 7.51 5.62
CA VAL A 154 -11.00 7.39 5.99
C VAL A 154 -10.87 6.31 7.05
N ARG A 155 -9.86 5.47 6.90
CA ARG A 155 -9.50 4.45 7.87
C ARG A 155 -8.00 4.52 8.13
N LEU A 156 -7.63 4.56 9.41
CA LEU A 156 -6.24 4.60 9.88
C LEU A 156 -6.00 3.46 10.86
N GLY A 157 -4.83 2.84 10.81
CA GLY A 157 -4.41 1.87 11.81
C GLY A 157 -2.90 1.83 11.97
N ALA A 158 -2.44 1.79 13.21
CA ALA A 158 -1.05 1.57 13.58
C ALA A 158 -0.92 0.19 14.23
N PHE A 159 -0.06 -0.66 13.69
CA PHE A 159 0.05 -2.07 14.07
C PHE A 159 1.47 -2.41 14.47
N ASN A 160 1.61 -3.09 15.62
CA ASN A 160 2.82 -3.78 16.00
C ASN A 160 2.62 -5.28 15.79
N ARG A 161 3.71 -5.97 15.47
CA ARG A 161 3.65 -7.39 15.10
C ARG A 161 4.86 -8.12 15.62
N VAL A 162 4.61 -9.30 16.20
CA VAL A 162 5.63 -10.27 16.55
C VAL A 162 5.22 -11.61 15.95
N SER A 163 6.12 -12.24 15.22
CA SER A 163 5.81 -13.51 14.55
C SER A 163 6.87 -14.56 14.86
N VAL A 164 6.42 -15.80 14.90
CA VAL A 164 7.26 -16.98 15.02
C VAL A 164 6.82 -18.01 13.97
N GLY A 165 7.75 -18.73 13.39
CA GLY A 165 7.41 -19.68 12.35
C GLY A 165 8.54 -20.63 12.00
N LEU A 166 8.30 -21.40 10.96
CA LEU A 166 9.22 -22.39 10.42
C LEU A 166 9.50 -22.09 8.94
N GLU A 167 10.75 -22.22 8.56
CA GLU A 167 11.22 -22.11 7.18
C GLU A 167 11.96 -23.38 6.78
N GLN A 168 11.57 -23.96 5.64
CA GLN A 168 12.28 -25.10 5.08
C GLN A 168 13.56 -24.64 4.39
N ALA A 169 14.71 -25.15 4.80
CA ALA A 169 16.02 -24.72 4.32
C ALA A 169 16.21 -24.88 2.81
N LYS A 170 15.68 -25.95 2.22
CA LYS A 170 15.84 -26.27 0.79
C LYS A 170 14.88 -25.52 -0.10
N SER A 171 13.58 -25.61 0.19
CA SER A 171 12.51 -25.00 -0.64
C SER A 171 12.25 -23.53 -0.31
N ARG A 172 12.72 -23.04 0.85
CA ARG A 172 12.45 -21.69 1.37
C ARG A 172 10.97 -21.41 1.62
N GLN A 173 10.17 -22.46 1.64
CA GLN A 173 8.78 -22.39 2.06
C GLN A 173 8.73 -22.01 3.54
N ARG A 174 7.85 -21.09 3.87
CA ARG A 174 7.75 -20.55 5.20
C ARG A 174 6.29 -20.41 5.62
N ILE A 175 6.05 -20.71 6.89
CA ILE A 175 4.79 -20.40 7.57
C ILE A 175 5.11 -19.76 8.92
N GLU A 176 4.41 -18.68 9.27
CA GLU A 176 4.59 -17.92 10.49
C GLU A 176 3.24 -17.65 11.14
N LEU A 177 3.18 -17.75 12.44
CA LEU A 177 2.08 -17.29 13.28
C LEU A 177 2.45 -15.92 13.87
N SER A 178 1.58 -14.96 13.73
CA SER A 178 1.79 -13.59 14.17
C SER A 178 0.84 -13.23 15.32
N LEU A 179 1.36 -12.62 16.36
CA LEU A 179 0.60 -11.83 17.31
C LEU A 179 0.64 -10.38 16.82
N VAL A 180 -0.52 -9.78 16.63
CA VAL A 180 -0.67 -8.43 16.12
C VAL A 180 -1.39 -7.58 17.16
N GLN A 181 -0.81 -6.44 17.48
CA GLN A 181 -1.40 -5.41 18.31
C GLN A 181 -1.72 -4.20 17.43
N ARG A 182 -2.99 -3.79 17.36
CA ARG A 182 -3.32 -2.46 16.84
C ARG A 182 -3.19 -1.47 17.98
N VAL A 183 -2.16 -0.64 17.94
CA VAL A 183 -1.89 0.38 18.96
C VAL A 183 -2.92 1.49 18.89
N ALA A 184 -3.24 1.95 17.67
CA ALA A 184 -4.23 2.99 17.45
C ALA A 184 -5.03 2.68 16.19
N GLY A 185 -6.28 3.08 16.18
CA GLY A 185 -7.16 2.97 15.01
C GLY A 185 -8.23 4.04 15.03
N ALA A 186 -8.51 4.57 13.85
CA ALA A 186 -9.61 5.50 13.64
C ALA A 186 -10.27 5.19 12.31
N GLU A 187 -11.57 5.37 12.25
CA GLU A 187 -12.37 5.19 11.06
C GLU A 187 -13.46 6.25 11.06
N TRP A 188 -13.65 6.88 9.93
CA TRP A 188 -14.73 7.82 9.67
C TRP A 188 -15.31 7.53 8.29
N GLY A 189 -16.63 7.69 8.14
CA GLY A 189 -17.25 7.46 6.86
C GLY A 189 -18.64 8.09 6.73
N ILE A 190 -19.04 8.26 5.46
CA ILE A 190 -20.36 8.69 5.01
C ILE A 190 -20.96 7.54 4.19
N PRO A 191 -21.65 6.56 4.82
CA PRO A 191 -22.31 5.49 4.10
C PRO A 191 -23.35 6.01 3.11
N TYR A 192 -24.09 7.01 3.53
CA TYR A 192 -25.08 7.71 2.73
C TYR A 192 -24.90 9.22 2.91
N GLY A 193 -24.93 9.96 1.80
CA GLY A 193 -24.87 11.42 1.84
C GLY A 193 -25.18 12.04 0.49
N THR A 194 -26.02 13.07 0.53
CA THR A 194 -26.32 13.94 -0.61
C THR A 194 -26.33 15.39 -0.18
N PHE A 195 -26.00 16.27 -1.10
CA PHE A 195 -26.02 17.72 -0.94
C PHE A 195 -26.68 18.33 -2.18
N LEU A 196 -27.64 19.23 -1.96
CA LEU A 196 -28.37 19.92 -3.03
C LEU A 196 -28.48 21.42 -2.68
N VAL A 197 -28.20 22.26 -3.66
CA VAL A 197 -28.59 23.69 -3.65
C VAL A 197 -29.68 23.85 -4.70
N SER A 198 -30.79 24.46 -4.32
CA SER A 198 -31.92 24.73 -5.24
C SER A 198 -31.46 25.60 -6.42
N GLU A 199 -32.17 25.51 -7.53
CA GLU A 199 -31.94 26.35 -8.71
C GLU A 199 -32.09 27.84 -8.41
N GLY A 200 -32.96 28.21 -7.48
CA GLY A 200 -33.14 29.58 -7.01
C GLY A 200 -32.06 30.06 -6.06
N VAL A 201 -31.14 29.20 -5.62
CA VAL A 201 -30.13 29.48 -4.59
C VAL A 201 -30.75 29.95 -3.26
N ASP A 202 -32.03 29.64 -3.07
CA ASP A 202 -32.84 30.07 -1.91
C ASP A 202 -32.88 28.99 -0.81
N SER A 203 -32.46 27.75 -1.13
CA SER A 203 -32.45 26.65 -0.17
C SER A 203 -31.27 25.69 -0.39
N MET A 204 -30.86 25.05 0.68
CA MET A 204 -29.89 23.97 0.71
C MET A 204 -30.46 22.78 1.45
N GLU A 205 -30.21 21.60 0.94
CA GLU A 205 -30.60 20.33 1.56
C GLU A 205 -29.35 19.46 1.73
N VAL A 206 -29.11 18.99 2.94
CA VAL A 206 -28.08 18.01 3.27
C VAL A 206 -28.75 16.80 3.91
N VAL A 207 -28.64 15.66 3.29
CA VAL A 207 -29.07 14.40 3.90
C VAL A 207 -27.85 13.53 4.06
N MET A 208 -27.49 13.17 5.30
CA MET A 208 -26.23 12.53 5.57
C MET A 208 -26.28 11.59 6.76
N GLN A 209 -25.82 10.38 6.56
CA GLN A 209 -25.42 9.46 7.61
C GLN A 209 -23.92 9.44 7.71
N THR A 210 -23.37 9.73 8.87
CA THR A 210 -21.93 9.61 9.13
C THR A 210 -21.67 8.78 10.37
N TYR A 211 -20.52 8.11 10.38
CA TYR A 211 -20.03 7.49 11.57
C TYR A 211 -18.55 7.84 11.75
N ALA A 212 -18.14 7.88 13.01
CA ALA A 212 -16.74 7.98 13.39
C ALA A 212 -16.48 6.98 14.52
N SER A 213 -15.36 6.30 14.46
CA SER A 213 -14.89 5.46 15.57
C SER A 213 -13.40 5.63 15.79
N ALA A 214 -13.00 5.65 17.05
CA ALA A 214 -11.60 5.76 17.43
C ALA A 214 -11.28 4.82 18.59
N SER A 215 -10.10 4.23 18.56
CA SER A 215 -9.58 3.36 19.62
C SER A 215 -9.02 4.19 20.78
N VAL A 216 -9.82 5.11 21.31
CA VAL A 216 -9.47 5.96 22.47
C VAL A 216 -10.59 5.90 23.49
N ASP A 217 -10.23 5.84 24.76
CA ASP A 217 -11.20 5.72 25.86
C ASP A 217 -12.02 7.00 26.04
N ASN A 218 -11.37 8.16 25.93
CA ASN A 218 -12.03 9.46 26.02
C ASN A 218 -11.41 10.41 24.99
N LEU A 219 -12.23 11.12 24.25
CA LEU A 219 -11.76 12.27 23.48
C LEU A 219 -11.47 13.40 24.46
N PRO A 220 -10.26 14.02 24.41
CA PRO A 220 -9.93 15.09 25.33
C PRO A 220 -10.86 16.27 25.07
N GLN A 221 -11.60 16.68 26.10
CA GLN A 221 -12.48 17.88 26.03
C GLN A 221 -11.67 19.17 25.90
N ASP A 222 -10.40 19.15 26.35
CA ASP A 222 -9.50 20.32 26.38
C ASP A 222 -8.39 20.28 25.33
N GLY A 223 -8.50 19.44 24.31
CA GLY A 223 -7.52 19.34 23.19
C GLY A 223 -6.19 18.65 23.53
N GLY A 224 -6.00 18.16 24.74
CA GLY A 224 -4.79 17.42 25.16
C GLY A 224 -4.90 15.93 24.94
N PHE A 225 -4.19 15.37 23.93
CA PHE A 225 -4.13 13.92 23.69
C PHE A 225 -3.12 13.25 24.62
N SER A 226 -3.56 12.21 25.38
CA SER A 226 -2.69 11.38 26.20
C SER A 226 -2.60 9.95 25.64
N PHE A 227 -1.38 9.45 25.49
CA PHE A 227 -1.15 8.05 25.07
C PHE A 227 -1.78 7.01 25.98
N GLY A 228 -2.04 7.33 27.25
CA GLY A 228 -2.71 6.43 28.21
C GLY A 228 -4.19 6.19 27.88
N GLN A 229 -4.80 6.98 27.02
CA GLN A 229 -6.19 6.83 26.58
C GLN A 229 -6.36 5.90 25.36
N ILE A 230 -5.27 5.41 24.79
CA ILE A 230 -5.33 4.51 23.64
C ILE A 230 -5.75 3.11 24.12
N MET A 231 -6.76 2.54 23.49
CA MET A 231 -7.22 1.18 23.70
C MET A 231 -6.64 0.25 22.63
N PRO A 232 -5.63 -0.57 22.99
CA PRO A 232 -5.05 -1.47 22.01
C PRO A 232 -5.98 -2.65 21.72
N ALA A 233 -6.05 -3.04 20.45
CA ALA A 233 -6.69 -4.27 20.03
C ALA A 233 -5.64 -5.34 19.75
N TYR A 234 -5.97 -6.61 19.98
CA TYR A 234 -5.06 -7.74 19.81
C TYR A 234 -5.64 -8.76 18.84
N GLY A 235 -4.76 -9.40 18.07
CA GLY A 235 -5.18 -10.39 17.11
C GLY A 235 -4.10 -11.39 16.75
N PHE A 236 -4.53 -12.41 16.01
CA PHE A 236 -3.67 -13.45 15.50
C PHE A 236 -3.76 -13.51 13.99
N GLY A 237 -2.62 -13.68 13.35
CA GLY A 237 -2.53 -13.82 11.91
C GLY A 237 -1.58 -14.93 11.51
N VAL A 238 -1.82 -15.48 10.33
CA VAL A 238 -0.94 -16.44 9.67
C VAL A 238 -0.34 -15.78 8.45
N SER A 239 0.97 -15.94 8.30
CA SER A 239 1.74 -15.46 7.14
C SER A 239 2.52 -16.61 6.54
N GLY A 240 2.74 -16.56 5.24
CA GLY A 240 3.51 -17.61 4.56
C GLY A 240 4.09 -17.16 3.24
N SER A 241 5.09 -17.91 2.79
CA SER A 241 5.71 -17.73 1.48
C SER A 241 6.01 -19.11 0.89
N LEU A 242 5.58 -19.30 -0.35
CA LEU A 242 5.71 -20.54 -1.11
C LEU A 242 6.44 -20.24 -2.43
N PRO A 243 7.79 -20.16 -2.42
CA PRO A 243 8.55 -20.07 -3.65
C PRO A 243 8.58 -21.44 -4.34
N LEU A 244 8.15 -21.46 -5.58
CA LEU A 244 8.15 -22.63 -6.46
C LEU A 244 9.14 -22.35 -7.59
N ILE A 245 10.27 -23.06 -7.59
CA ILE A 245 11.32 -22.92 -8.59
C ILE A 245 11.29 -24.15 -9.47
N SER A 246 11.22 -23.97 -10.75
CA SER A 246 11.35 -25.07 -11.71
C SER A 246 12.83 -25.39 -11.94
N ASP A 247 13.25 -26.61 -11.66
CA ASP A 247 14.63 -27.05 -11.91
C ASP A 247 14.96 -27.16 -13.41
N ASN A 248 13.93 -27.32 -14.27
CA ASN A 248 14.08 -27.53 -15.71
C ASN A 248 13.78 -26.30 -16.56
N ARG A 249 13.29 -25.21 -15.96
CA ARG A 249 12.95 -23.97 -16.69
C ARG A 249 13.39 -22.75 -15.88
N PRO A 250 13.83 -21.70 -16.55
CA PRO A 250 14.21 -20.45 -15.89
C PRO A 250 12.97 -19.68 -15.38
N LEU A 251 12.10 -20.37 -14.67
CA LEU A 251 10.81 -19.87 -14.21
C LEU A 251 10.70 -20.06 -12.70
N GLN A 252 10.26 -19.02 -12.02
CA GLN A 252 9.96 -19.04 -10.60
C GLN A 252 8.60 -18.39 -10.36
N LEU A 253 7.75 -19.11 -9.62
CA LEU A 253 6.51 -18.59 -9.06
C LEU A 253 6.69 -18.46 -7.55
N GLU A 254 6.36 -17.29 -6.99
CA GLU A 254 6.32 -17.06 -5.56
C GLU A 254 4.90 -16.63 -5.15
N LEU A 255 4.33 -17.35 -4.21
CA LEU A 255 3.07 -17.01 -3.57
C LEU A 255 3.36 -16.58 -2.14
N GLU A 256 2.88 -15.42 -1.75
CA GLU A 256 3.03 -14.90 -0.40
C GLU A 256 1.68 -14.43 0.12
N PHE A 257 1.39 -14.78 1.36
CA PHE A 257 0.28 -14.20 2.10
C PHE A 257 0.79 -13.69 3.44
N ARG A 258 0.21 -12.61 3.90
CA ARG A 258 0.61 -11.95 5.15
C ARG A 258 -0.61 -11.59 5.97
N ASP A 259 -0.53 -11.88 7.28
CA ASP A 259 -1.50 -11.46 8.28
C ASP A 259 -2.94 -11.87 7.97
N VAL A 260 -3.13 -13.07 7.42
CA VAL A 260 -4.48 -13.62 7.25
C VAL A 260 -4.99 -14.04 8.63
N GLY A 261 -5.94 -13.28 9.19
CA GLY A 261 -6.39 -13.49 10.56
C GLY A 261 -7.36 -12.43 11.05
N MET A 262 -7.55 -12.41 12.35
CA MET A 262 -8.53 -11.61 13.04
C MET A 262 -7.91 -10.76 14.15
N LEU A 263 -8.53 -9.62 14.39
CA LEU A 263 -8.21 -8.67 15.43
C LEU A 263 -9.44 -8.52 16.34
N TRP A 264 -9.28 -8.72 17.61
CA TRP A 264 -10.30 -8.43 18.60
C TRP A 264 -10.09 -7.02 19.15
N GLU A 265 -11.09 -6.18 18.98
CA GLU A 265 -11.16 -4.82 19.53
C GLU A 265 -12.01 -4.89 20.80
N PRO A 266 -11.47 -4.52 21.97
CA PRO A 266 -12.23 -4.53 23.21
C PRO A 266 -13.33 -3.45 23.17
N PRO A 267 -14.40 -3.60 23.97
CA PRO A 267 -15.37 -2.53 24.17
C PRO A 267 -14.73 -1.34 24.87
N GLY A 268 -15.26 -0.14 24.66
CA GLY A 268 -14.86 1.09 25.35
C GLY A 268 -14.21 2.15 24.47
N GLY A 269 -13.96 1.88 23.18
CA GLY A 269 -13.58 2.92 22.22
C GLY A 269 -14.72 3.91 21.96
N GLN A 270 -14.42 5.07 21.44
CA GLN A 270 -15.41 6.07 21.07
C GLN A 270 -16.07 5.73 19.73
N PHE A 271 -17.37 5.81 19.70
CA PHE A 271 -18.18 5.68 18.50
C PHE A 271 -19.16 6.85 18.44
N ALA A 272 -19.24 7.52 17.34
CA ALA A 272 -20.19 8.58 17.06
C ALA A 272 -20.92 8.28 15.78
N MET A 273 -22.21 8.44 15.76
CA MET A 273 -23.04 8.35 14.57
C MET A 273 -23.91 9.59 14.48
N VAL A 274 -24.00 10.13 13.28
CA VAL A 274 -24.91 11.24 12.94
C VAL A 274 -25.79 10.77 11.82
N ASP A 275 -27.07 10.80 12.03
CA ASP A 275 -28.10 10.60 11.01
C ASP A 275 -28.93 11.87 10.95
N THR A 276 -28.78 12.66 9.90
CA THR A 276 -29.42 13.96 9.81
C THR A 276 -29.89 14.28 8.41
N SER A 277 -31.02 14.96 8.34
CA SER A 277 -31.46 15.70 7.18
C SER A 277 -31.58 17.17 7.58
N LEU A 278 -30.75 18.01 6.99
CA LEU A 278 -30.77 19.45 7.21
C LEU A 278 -31.32 20.11 5.97
N PHE A 279 -32.42 20.85 6.13
CA PHE A 279 -32.98 21.73 5.12
C PHE A 279 -32.89 23.17 5.62
N THR A 280 -32.29 24.06 4.85
CA THR A 280 -32.26 25.49 5.17
C THR A 280 -32.70 26.32 3.97
N THR A 281 -33.66 27.21 4.20
CA THR A 281 -34.10 28.21 3.23
C THR A 281 -33.27 29.48 3.45
N GLY A 282 -32.11 29.51 2.81
CA GLY A 282 -31.17 30.62 2.93
C GLY A 282 -30.53 30.76 4.33
N LEU A 283 -29.25 31.00 4.38
CA LEU A 283 -28.68 31.69 5.54
C LEU A 283 -29.15 33.13 5.36
N PRO A 284 -30.04 33.68 6.22
CA PRO A 284 -30.29 35.12 6.21
C PRO A 284 -29.02 35.78 6.72
N ILE A 285 -28.02 35.90 5.84
CA ILE A 285 -26.93 36.84 6.07
C ILE A 285 -27.54 38.18 5.70
N PRO A 286 -28.01 38.96 6.65
CA PRO A 286 -28.57 40.22 6.31
C PRO A 286 -27.41 41.06 5.70
N ILE A 287 -27.52 41.33 4.40
CA ILE A 287 -26.55 42.18 3.69
C ILE A 287 -26.31 43.47 4.47
N ALA A 288 -27.33 43.96 5.22
CA ALA A 288 -27.23 45.03 6.20
C ALA A 288 -26.11 44.83 7.25
N ALA A 289 -25.82 43.57 7.65
CA ALA A 289 -24.73 43.31 8.60
C ALA A 289 -23.31 43.62 8.04
N TYR A 290 -23.17 43.64 6.74
CA TYR A 290 -21.92 44.00 6.07
C TYR A 290 -21.85 45.48 5.67
N LEU A 291 -22.97 46.18 5.71
CA LEU A 291 -23.09 47.57 5.23
C LEU A 291 -23.32 48.57 6.37
N ASP A 292 -23.65 48.10 7.56
CA ASP A 292 -23.95 48.96 8.73
C ASP A 292 -23.07 48.56 9.93
N ASP A 293 -22.10 49.41 10.25
CA ASP A 293 -21.20 49.24 11.40
C ASP A 293 -21.96 49.20 12.76
N ASN A 294 -23.24 49.56 12.78
CA ASN A 294 -24.10 49.50 13.97
C ASN A 294 -25.10 48.33 13.96
N TYR A 295 -24.97 47.41 13.02
CA TYR A 295 -25.84 46.22 12.97
C TYR A 295 -25.62 45.35 14.19
N VAL A 296 -26.59 45.33 15.08
CA VAL A 296 -26.63 44.40 16.20
C VAL A 296 -27.29 43.09 15.67
N ALA A 297 -26.47 42.06 15.43
CA ALA A 297 -26.98 40.74 15.07
C ALA A 297 -27.97 40.27 16.13
N GLU A 298 -29.14 39.77 15.71
CA GLU A 298 -30.05 39.11 16.64
C GLU A 298 -29.28 38.01 17.41
N PRO A 299 -29.44 37.95 18.75
CA PRO A 299 -28.77 36.92 19.54
C PRO A 299 -29.27 35.53 19.06
N GLY A 300 -28.45 34.79 18.34
CA GLY A 300 -28.81 33.45 17.85
C GLY A 300 -28.26 33.05 16.49
N LEU A 301 -27.81 34.02 15.67
CA LEU A 301 -27.38 33.77 14.28
C LEU A 301 -25.89 34.03 14.02
N THR A 302 -25.03 33.99 15.01
CA THR A 302 -23.58 34.02 14.76
C THR A 302 -23.11 32.63 14.31
N ILE A 303 -22.18 32.56 13.35
CA ILE A 303 -21.51 31.32 12.94
C ILE A 303 -20.98 30.55 14.17
N GLN A 304 -20.56 31.27 15.21
CA GLN A 304 -20.14 30.69 16.48
C GLN A 304 -21.27 29.92 17.18
N ASN A 305 -22.47 30.49 17.23
CA ASN A 305 -23.63 29.81 17.85
C ASN A 305 -24.11 28.59 17.04
N VAL A 306 -23.93 28.61 15.71
CA VAL A 306 -24.18 27.46 14.84
C VAL A 306 -23.16 26.36 15.10
N LEU A 307 -21.89 26.73 15.28
CA LEU A 307 -20.80 25.79 15.60
C LEU A 307 -20.90 25.29 17.05
N ASP A 308 -21.39 26.12 17.95
CA ASP A 308 -21.54 25.78 19.39
C ASP A 308 -22.86 25.02 19.70
N GLY A 309 -23.67 24.68 18.67
CA GLY A 309 -24.91 23.91 18.83
C GLY A 309 -26.05 24.66 19.51
N ASN A 310 -25.93 25.98 19.69
CA ASN A 310 -26.92 26.83 20.39
C ASN A 310 -28.00 27.43 19.46
N THR A 311 -28.04 27.06 18.23
CA THR A 311 -29.08 27.45 17.28
C THR A 311 -30.05 26.32 17.11
N GLY A 312 -31.23 26.39 17.58
CA GLY A 312 -32.44 25.59 17.30
C GLY A 312 -32.46 24.42 16.28
N TYR A 313 -31.30 23.95 15.85
CA TYR A 313 -31.08 22.70 15.10
C TYR A 313 -31.02 21.53 16.07
N GLU A 314 -32.04 21.41 16.92
CA GLU A 314 -32.19 20.31 17.89
C GLU A 314 -32.33 18.94 17.20
N ASP A 315 -32.46 18.92 15.87
CA ASP A 315 -32.62 17.69 15.09
C ASP A 315 -31.30 17.05 14.62
N VAL A 316 -30.13 17.61 14.89
CA VAL A 316 -28.84 16.93 14.67
C VAL A 316 -28.57 15.99 15.83
N VAL A 317 -29.08 14.77 15.70
CA VAL A 317 -28.91 13.76 16.76
C VAL A 317 -27.50 13.18 16.68
N PHE A 318 -26.61 13.71 17.53
CA PHE A 318 -25.32 13.07 17.78
C PHE A 318 -25.51 11.92 18.76
N HIS A 319 -25.42 10.71 18.28
CA HIS A 319 -25.32 9.55 19.14
C HIS A 319 -23.83 9.27 19.38
N THR A 320 -23.35 9.62 20.58
CA THR A 320 -22.05 9.17 21.06
C THR A 320 -22.25 8.00 21.97
N ASP A 321 -21.59 6.89 21.69
CA ASP A 321 -21.69 5.68 22.49
C ASP A 321 -20.32 5.05 22.65
N SER A 322 -20.17 4.25 23.72
CA SER A 322 -18.99 3.42 23.85
C SER A 322 -19.03 2.33 22.80
N ALA A 323 -17.97 2.20 22.02
CA ALA A 323 -17.90 1.16 20.99
C ALA A 323 -18.06 -0.24 21.62
N VAL A 324 -18.99 -1.01 21.04
CA VAL A 324 -19.15 -2.42 21.39
C VAL A 324 -17.91 -3.18 20.90
N GLY A 325 -17.42 -4.12 21.71
CA GLY A 325 -16.32 -4.99 21.31
C GLY A 325 -16.64 -5.71 19.99
N ARG A 326 -15.70 -5.71 19.07
CA ARG A 326 -15.91 -6.28 17.71
C ARG A 326 -14.71 -7.07 17.22
N VAL A 327 -14.94 -7.98 16.29
CA VAL A 327 -13.89 -8.71 15.60
C VAL A 327 -13.70 -8.09 14.22
N LEU A 328 -12.47 -7.72 13.92
CA LEU A 328 -12.06 -7.14 12.65
C LEU A 328 -11.09 -8.08 11.93
N MET A 329 -11.03 -7.98 10.60
CA MET A 329 -9.96 -8.62 9.84
C MET A 329 -8.67 -7.84 9.99
N LEU A 330 -7.55 -8.56 10.18
CA LEU A 330 -6.21 -7.98 10.09
C LEU A 330 -5.96 -7.39 8.70
N PRO A 331 -5.02 -6.45 8.54
CA PRO A 331 -4.61 -5.91 7.24
C PRO A 331 -3.88 -6.97 6.41
N SER A 332 -4.65 -7.93 5.90
CA SER A 332 -4.14 -9.06 5.14
C SER A 332 -3.69 -8.65 3.74
N ARG A 333 -2.66 -9.33 3.23
CA ARG A 333 -2.10 -9.15 1.88
C ARG A 333 -1.83 -10.49 1.23
N LEU A 334 -2.10 -10.56 -0.06
CA LEU A 334 -1.74 -11.65 -0.96
C LEU A 334 -0.83 -11.09 -2.05
N ASN A 335 0.22 -11.80 -2.37
CA ASN A 335 1.14 -11.46 -3.44
C ASN A 335 1.48 -12.72 -4.24
N ALA A 336 1.31 -12.65 -5.55
CA ALA A 336 1.74 -13.69 -6.48
C ALA A 336 2.72 -13.07 -7.46
N LYS A 337 3.94 -13.60 -7.55
CA LYS A 337 5.00 -13.10 -8.40
C LYS A 337 5.52 -14.20 -9.28
N LEU A 338 5.54 -13.95 -10.57
CA LEU A 338 6.13 -14.80 -11.60
C LEU A 338 7.39 -14.11 -12.11
N SER A 339 8.51 -14.80 -12.11
CA SER A 339 9.77 -14.34 -12.69
C SER A 339 10.28 -15.34 -13.71
N TYR A 340 10.74 -14.84 -14.84
CA TYR A 340 11.24 -15.64 -15.96
C TYR A 340 12.59 -15.07 -16.43
N TRP A 341 13.56 -15.93 -16.64
CA TRP A 341 14.90 -15.57 -17.15
C TRP A 341 15.10 -16.16 -18.54
N PRO A 342 14.82 -15.40 -19.62
CA PRO A 342 15.11 -15.88 -20.98
C PRO A 342 16.61 -16.03 -21.21
N TYR A 343 17.42 -15.21 -20.56
CA TYR A 343 18.89 -15.22 -20.57
C TYR A 343 19.42 -15.06 -19.14
N ASP A 344 20.66 -15.45 -18.90
CA ASP A 344 21.28 -15.39 -17.57
C ASP A 344 21.32 -13.99 -16.97
N GLU A 345 21.35 -12.97 -17.81
CA GLU A 345 21.48 -11.56 -17.41
C GLU A 345 20.17 -10.80 -17.46
N PHE A 346 19.12 -11.38 -18.01
CA PHE A 346 17.86 -10.69 -18.25
C PHE A 346 16.70 -11.39 -17.57
N MET A 347 15.92 -10.63 -16.82
CA MET A 347 14.74 -11.10 -16.09
C MET A 347 13.49 -10.37 -16.55
N MET A 348 12.40 -11.09 -16.67
CA MET A 348 11.06 -10.55 -16.82
C MET A 348 10.23 -10.96 -15.61
N LYS A 349 9.38 -10.07 -15.12
CA LYS A 349 8.51 -10.37 -14.00
C LYS A 349 7.09 -9.87 -14.22
N ALA A 350 6.15 -10.60 -13.64
CA ALA A 350 4.78 -10.18 -13.47
C ALA A 350 4.36 -10.47 -12.02
N ALA A 351 3.60 -9.56 -11.41
CA ALA A 351 3.10 -9.78 -10.07
C ALA A 351 1.69 -9.20 -9.89
N VAL A 352 0.95 -9.82 -8.98
CA VAL A 352 -0.35 -9.35 -8.51
C VAL A 352 -0.28 -9.21 -7.00
N ARG A 353 -0.66 -8.06 -6.48
CA ARG A 353 -0.77 -7.80 -5.05
C ARG A 353 -2.20 -7.39 -4.72
N ALA A 354 -2.79 -8.01 -3.72
CA ALA A 354 -4.13 -7.69 -3.23
C ALA A 354 -4.14 -7.65 -1.71
N GLY A 355 -5.08 -6.91 -1.13
CA GLY A 355 -5.25 -6.85 0.33
C GLY A 355 -6.55 -6.15 0.71
N ASN A 356 -7.03 -6.42 1.92
CA ASN A 356 -8.31 -5.87 2.39
C ASN A 356 -8.27 -4.36 2.71
N TRP A 357 -7.07 -3.76 2.76
CA TRP A 357 -6.88 -2.31 2.89
C TRP A 357 -6.70 -1.63 1.53
N MET A 358 -6.46 -2.38 0.47
CA MET A 358 -6.31 -1.86 -0.89
C MET A 358 -7.68 -1.78 -1.56
N PRO A 359 -8.00 -0.70 -2.31
CA PRO A 359 -9.28 -0.57 -3.00
C PRO A 359 -9.44 -1.56 -4.15
N GLN A 360 -8.34 -1.94 -4.79
CA GLN A 360 -8.31 -2.88 -5.90
C GLN A 360 -6.94 -3.59 -5.96
N PRO A 361 -6.82 -4.74 -6.63
CA PRO A 361 -5.53 -5.38 -6.85
C PRO A 361 -4.55 -4.50 -7.62
N GLU A 362 -3.27 -4.58 -7.26
CA GLU A 362 -2.16 -3.96 -7.98
C GLU A 362 -1.50 -4.99 -8.88
N LEU A 363 -1.35 -4.65 -10.16
CA LEU A 363 -0.63 -5.44 -11.15
C LEU A 363 0.74 -4.80 -11.37
N THR A 364 1.77 -5.62 -11.44
CA THR A 364 3.14 -5.20 -11.75
C THR A 364 3.65 -6.02 -12.91
N MET A 365 4.25 -5.36 -13.90
CA MET A 365 5.03 -5.99 -14.96
C MET A 365 6.39 -5.30 -15.02
N GLY A 366 7.45 -6.07 -15.24
CA GLY A 366 8.77 -5.45 -15.23
C GLY A 366 9.83 -6.28 -15.93
N VAL A 367 10.92 -5.60 -16.18
CA VAL A 367 12.13 -6.17 -16.74
C VAL A 367 13.31 -5.83 -15.84
N GLY A 368 14.29 -6.72 -15.81
CA GLY A 368 15.50 -6.53 -15.04
C GLY A 368 16.72 -7.00 -15.80
N TRP A 369 17.81 -6.35 -15.51
CA TRP A 369 19.11 -6.68 -16.05
C TRP A 369 20.11 -6.92 -14.92
N MET A 370 20.90 -7.96 -15.05
CA MET A 370 21.87 -8.44 -14.08
C MET A 370 23.22 -8.65 -14.76
N PRO A 371 23.98 -7.55 -14.99
CA PRO A 371 25.25 -7.61 -15.71
C PRO A 371 26.28 -8.49 -15.01
N ASP A 372 26.25 -8.52 -13.69
CA ASP A 372 27.12 -9.36 -12.90
C ASP A 372 26.42 -9.90 -11.62
N ALA A 373 27.12 -10.73 -10.85
CA ALA A 373 26.61 -11.28 -9.59
C ALA A 373 26.52 -10.25 -8.45
N ARG A 374 26.85 -8.99 -8.66
CA ARG A 374 26.81 -7.94 -7.63
C ARG A 374 25.68 -6.97 -7.81
N PHE A 375 25.24 -6.76 -9.05
CA PHE A 375 24.21 -5.79 -9.41
C PHE A 375 23.08 -6.42 -10.19
N ALA A 376 21.87 -6.09 -9.80
CA ALA A 376 20.69 -6.27 -10.61
C ALA A 376 19.82 -5.02 -10.49
N PHE A 377 19.29 -4.55 -11.59
CA PHE A 377 18.36 -3.42 -11.58
C PHE A 377 17.30 -3.60 -12.66
N GLY A 378 16.23 -2.87 -12.53
CA GLY A 378 15.16 -2.97 -13.50
C GLY A 378 14.11 -1.89 -13.38
N LEU A 379 13.21 -1.95 -14.33
CA LEU A 379 12.07 -1.08 -14.48
C LEU A 379 10.80 -1.91 -14.37
N ASP A 380 9.87 -1.43 -13.57
CA ASP A 380 8.53 -1.97 -13.43
C ASP A 380 7.51 -0.96 -13.92
N PHE A 381 6.41 -1.48 -14.42
CA PHE A 381 5.17 -0.75 -14.62
C PHE A 381 4.12 -1.31 -13.68
N ARG A 382 3.55 -0.46 -12.84
CA ARG A 382 2.54 -0.81 -11.84
C ARG A 382 1.23 -0.13 -12.15
N THR A 383 0.12 -0.83 -11.98
CA THR A 383 -1.22 -0.28 -12.16
C THR A 383 -2.17 -0.83 -11.11
N GLY A 384 -3.15 -0.04 -10.70
CA GLY A 384 -4.09 -0.42 -9.65
C GLY A 384 -3.56 -0.14 -8.23
N GLY A 385 -4.05 -0.89 -7.26
CA GLY A 385 -3.81 -0.60 -5.85
C GLY A 385 -4.53 0.67 -5.41
N TRP A 386 -3.80 1.62 -4.87
CA TRP A 386 -4.30 2.94 -4.46
C TRP A 386 -4.19 3.99 -5.54
N GLY A 387 -3.32 3.78 -6.54
CA GLY A 387 -2.92 4.80 -7.49
C GLY A 387 -3.28 4.45 -8.93
N GLN A 388 -2.88 5.36 -9.80
CA GLN A 388 -2.91 5.15 -11.25
C GLN A 388 -1.71 4.32 -11.72
N SER A 389 -1.61 4.16 -13.05
CA SER A 389 -0.47 3.53 -13.69
C SER A 389 0.80 4.37 -13.52
N ARG A 390 1.90 3.73 -13.13
CA ARG A 390 3.14 4.40 -12.77
C ARG A 390 4.38 3.54 -13.04
N PRO A 391 5.52 4.15 -13.35
CA PRO A 391 6.80 3.46 -13.38
C PRO A 391 7.32 3.20 -11.96
N ALA A 392 8.16 2.18 -11.80
CA ALA A 392 8.93 1.96 -10.60
C ALA A 392 10.32 1.45 -10.98
N LEU A 393 11.32 1.82 -10.20
CA LEU A 393 12.71 1.40 -10.37
C LEU A 393 13.11 0.52 -9.21
N TRP A 394 13.86 -0.52 -9.49
CA TRP A 394 14.42 -1.35 -8.43
C TRP A 394 15.91 -1.64 -8.69
N LEU A 395 16.65 -1.78 -7.58
CA LEU A 395 18.07 -2.06 -7.55
C LEU A 395 18.35 -3.09 -6.45
N ASP A 396 19.07 -4.16 -6.80
CA ASP A 396 19.69 -5.08 -5.85
C ASP A 396 21.20 -4.94 -5.95
N TRP A 397 21.83 -4.59 -4.83
CA TRP A 397 23.26 -4.41 -4.74
C TRP A 397 23.87 -5.30 -3.68
N ARG A 398 24.76 -6.21 -4.07
CA ARG A 398 25.55 -7.04 -3.18
C ARG A 398 26.73 -6.22 -2.62
N ILE A 399 26.49 -5.53 -1.50
CA ILE A 399 27.49 -4.67 -0.84
C ILE A 399 28.70 -5.50 -0.36
N THR A 400 28.44 -6.69 0.15
CA THR A 400 29.47 -7.63 0.60
C THR A 400 29.13 -9.06 0.19
N LYS A 401 30.06 -10.02 0.33
CA LYS A 401 29.78 -11.45 0.10
C LYS A 401 28.60 -12.00 0.91
N LYS A 402 28.17 -11.28 1.96
CA LYS A 402 27.13 -11.74 2.91
C LYS A 402 25.94 -10.79 3.02
N ARG A 403 25.90 -9.68 2.29
CA ARG A 403 24.83 -8.67 2.42
C ARG A 403 24.40 -8.14 1.07
N ILE A 404 23.09 -8.09 0.88
CA ILE A 404 22.44 -7.44 -0.26
C ILE A 404 21.63 -6.28 0.27
N LEU A 405 21.74 -5.13 -0.38
CA LEU A 405 20.85 -3.99 -0.25
C LEU A 405 19.92 -4.01 -1.46
N SER A 406 18.63 -4.01 -1.20
CA SER A 406 17.59 -3.87 -2.21
C SER A 406 16.90 -2.53 -2.02
N LEU A 407 16.73 -1.78 -3.09
CA LEU A 407 15.99 -0.53 -3.13
C LEU A 407 14.94 -0.63 -4.22
N ASP A 408 13.70 -0.35 -3.88
CA ASP A 408 12.60 -0.22 -4.82
C ASP A 408 12.02 1.19 -4.66
N ILE A 409 11.92 1.94 -5.74
CA ILE A 409 11.38 3.30 -5.78
C ILE A 409 10.14 3.28 -6.64
N ASP A 410 9.01 3.54 -6.02
CA ASP A 410 7.71 3.64 -6.67
C ASP A 410 7.49 5.08 -7.13
N ASP A 411 7.19 5.25 -8.42
CA ASP A 411 7.03 6.56 -9.06
C ASP A 411 8.19 7.53 -8.80
N PRO A 412 9.38 7.28 -9.37
CA PRO A 412 10.57 8.08 -9.10
C PRO A 412 10.40 9.56 -9.47
N LEU A 413 9.49 9.89 -10.39
CA LEU A 413 9.20 11.28 -10.77
C LEU A 413 8.51 12.04 -9.64
N GLY A 414 7.76 11.35 -8.78
CA GLY A 414 7.11 11.93 -7.59
C GLY A 414 8.09 12.45 -6.53
N PHE A 415 9.38 12.09 -6.61
CA PHE A 415 10.45 12.62 -5.76
C PHE A 415 11.21 13.78 -6.40
N MET A 416 10.92 14.13 -7.65
CA MET A 416 11.61 15.23 -8.32
C MET A 416 11.09 16.58 -7.82
N TRP A 417 12.00 17.48 -7.50
CA TRP A 417 11.73 18.81 -6.94
C TRP A 417 11.11 19.79 -7.95
N ARG A 418 10.98 19.40 -9.21
CA ARG A 418 10.36 20.21 -10.24
C ARG A 418 8.86 19.94 -10.26
N GLN A 419 8.09 20.96 -9.90
CA GLN A 419 6.62 20.90 -9.85
C GLN A 419 5.99 20.51 -11.19
N ASP A 420 6.59 20.91 -12.30
CA ASP A 420 6.17 20.57 -13.65
C ASP A 420 6.29 19.07 -13.96
N MET A 421 7.32 18.38 -13.41
CA MET A 421 7.48 16.93 -13.59
C MET A 421 6.68 16.11 -12.58
N ALA A 422 6.43 16.65 -11.38
CA ALA A 422 5.61 16.03 -10.35
C ALA A 422 4.10 16.22 -10.58
N ALA A 423 3.71 17.12 -11.49
CA ALA A 423 2.31 17.46 -11.74
C ALA A 423 1.46 16.26 -12.20
N ASP A 424 2.07 15.32 -12.94
CA ASP A 424 1.38 14.15 -13.51
C ASP A 424 1.61 12.86 -12.72
N THR A 425 2.28 12.93 -11.55
CA THR A 425 2.53 11.77 -10.70
C THR A 425 1.51 11.68 -9.58
N TYR A 426 1.00 10.49 -9.32
CA TYR A 426 -0.07 10.22 -8.36
C TYR A 426 0.39 9.47 -7.11
N GLY A 427 1.66 9.56 -6.81
CA GLY A 427 2.23 8.94 -5.62
C GLY A 427 3.74 8.95 -5.63
N ARG A 428 4.29 8.50 -4.52
CA ARG A 428 5.72 8.27 -4.34
C ARG A 428 5.92 7.23 -3.26
N GLY A 429 6.99 6.48 -3.35
CA GLY A 429 7.28 5.50 -2.33
C GLY A 429 8.65 4.86 -2.51
N PHE A 430 9.14 4.31 -1.44
CA PHE A 430 10.35 3.51 -1.47
C PHE A 430 10.21 2.29 -0.57
N HIS A 431 10.94 1.25 -0.90
CA HIS A 431 11.14 0.07 -0.07
C HIS A 431 12.63 -0.26 -0.05
N LEU A 432 13.23 -0.18 1.13
CA LEU A 432 14.63 -0.51 1.36
C LEU A 432 14.72 -1.81 2.15
N THR A 433 15.49 -2.76 1.64
CA THR A 433 15.74 -4.04 2.31
C THR A 433 17.22 -4.29 2.44
N LEU A 434 17.68 -4.54 3.65
CA LEU A 434 19.02 -5.07 3.92
C LEU A 434 18.89 -6.53 4.35
N ARG A 435 19.39 -7.45 3.53
CA ARG A 435 19.32 -8.90 3.81
C ARG A 435 20.71 -9.51 3.91
N ARG A 436 20.84 -10.47 4.83
CA ARG A 436 22.05 -11.26 4.99
C ARG A 436 21.94 -12.54 4.15
N ILE A 437 22.93 -12.80 3.32
CA ILE A 437 23.03 -14.06 2.58
C ILE A 437 23.78 -15.07 3.45
N PRO A 438 23.40 -16.35 3.50
CA PRO A 438 24.24 -17.39 4.08
C PRO A 438 25.59 -17.43 3.37
N GLY A 439 26.69 -17.56 4.12
CA GLY A 439 28.02 -17.68 3.51
C GLY A 439 28.09 -18.93 2.62
N GLU A 440 28.64 -18.81 1.41
CA GLU A 440 28.79 -19.88 0.42
C GLU A 440 29.38 -21.17 1.03
N ASP A 441 30.35 -21.03 1.94
CA ASP A 441 31.08 -22.17 2.51
C ASP A 441 30.26 -23.06 3.47
N LYS A 442 29.14 -22.55 4.01
CA LYS A 442 28.29 -23.29 4.95
C LYS A 442 27.04 -23.83 4.28
N TRP A 443 26.47 -23.10 3.34
CA TRP A 443 25.23 -23.49 2.68
C TRP A 443 25.42 -24.43 1.50
N THR A 444 26.48 -24.27 0.73
CA THR A 444 26.91 -25.23 -0.31
C THR A 444 27.18 -26.60 0.29
N ARG A 445 27.84 -26.66 1.46
CA ARG A 445 28.02 -27.94 2.20
C ARG A 445 26.71 -28.51 2.74
N LEU A 446 25.83 -27.69 3.31
CA LEU A 446 24.55 -28.13 3.89
C LEU A 446 23.56 -28.61 2.84
N MET A 447 23.56 -28.01 1.65
CA MET A 447 22.63 -28.35 0.57
C MET A 447 23.12 -29.48 -0.33
N GLY A 448 24.29 -30.05 -0.06
CA GLY A 448 24.85 -31.13 -0.88
C GLY A 448 25.29 -30.66 -2.28
N LEU A 449 25.34 -29.37 -2.56
CA LEU A 449 25.78 -28.85 -3.85
C LEU A 449 27.27 -29.10 -4.10
N ASP A 450 28.08 -29.25 -3.04
CA ASP A 450 29.47 -29.70 -3.15
C ASP A 450 29.55 -31.17 -3.73
N ARG A 451 28.53 -31.99 -3.48
CA ARG A 451 28.48 -33.34 -4.07
C ARG A 451 28.22 -33.31 -5.58
N ALA A 452 27.38 -32.37 -6.05
CA ALA A 452 27.14 -32.22 -7.47
C ALA A 452 28.37 -31.74 -8.25
N ARG A 453 29.21 -30.86 -7.65
CA ARG A 453 30.51 -30.47 -8.22
C ARG A 453 31.51 -31.62 -8.22
N ALA A 454 31.53 -32.43 -7.17
CA ALA A 454 32.38 -33.61 -7.10
C ALA A 454 32.00 -34.68 -8.14
N PHE A 455 30.71 -34.87 -8.42
CA PHE A 455 30.25 -35.79 -9.46
C PHE A 455 30.52 -35.29 -10.88
N GLY A 456 30.52 -33.99 -11.12
CA GLY A 456 30.86 -33.40 -12.43
C GLY A 456 32.35 -33.50 -12.80
N GLN A 457 33.23 -33.60 -11.81
CA GLN A 457 34.70 -33.74 -12.04
C GLN A 457 35.18 -35.20 -12.11
N SER A 458 34.42 -36.17 -11.64
CA SER A 458 34.78 -37.58 -11.68
C SER A 458 34.65 -38.24 -13.06
N GLY A 459 34.15 -37.50 -14.08
CA GLY A 459 34.00 -38.03 -15.45
C GLY A 459 35.27 -38.00 -16.31
N ARG A 460 36.37 -37.39 -15.87
CA ARG A 460 37.65 -37.53 -16.55
C ARG A 460 38.44 -38.71 -15.97
N ARG A 461 38.20 -39.89 -16.55
CA ARG A 461 39.13 -41.01 -16.38
C ARG A 461 40.50 -40.61 -16.95
N PRO A 462 41.60 -40.79 -16.22
CA PRO A 462 42.93 -40.68 -16.81
C PRO A 462 43.02 -41.77 -17.90
N GLY A 463 43.33 -41.33 -19.11
CA GLY A 463 43.60 -42.24 -20.22
C GLY A 463 44.77 -43.17 -19.88
N PRO A 464 44.80 -44.40 -20.46
CA PRO A 464 45.85 -45.33 -20.17
C PRO A 464 47.20 -44.80 -20.62
N SER A 465 48.14 -44.76 -19.69
CA SER A 465 49.56 -44.40 -19.97
C SER A 465 50.14 -45.54 -20.85
N THR A 466 50.38 -45.23 -22.11
CA THR A 466 51.24 -46.06 -22.96
C THR A 466 52.66 -45.95 -22.47
N ARG A 467 53.12 -46.93 -21.72
CA ARG A 467 54.57 -47.21 -21.56
C ARG A 467 55.03 -47.83 -22.86
N ASN A 468 55.88 -47.12 -23.56
CA ASN A 468 56.70 -47.67 -24.62
C ASN A 468 57.88 -48.43 -23.97
N MET A 469 58.01 -49.67 -24.43
CA MET A 469 59.30 -50.38 -24.46
C MET A 469 60.15 -49.85 -25.60
#